data_cbeef2703ca9c55958dcd6028f9bc544
#
_entry.id   cbeef2703ca9c55958dcd6028f9bc544
#
_cell.length_a   1.000
_cell.length_b   1.000
_cell.length_c   1.000
_cell.angle_alpha   90.00
_cell.angle_beta   90.00
_cell.angle_gamma   90.00
#
_symmetry.space_group_name_H-M   'P 1'
#
loop_
_entity.id
_entity.type
_entity.pdbx_description
1 polymer ?
#
loop_
_entity_poly.entity_id
_entity_poly.type
_entity_poly.pdbx_seq_one_letter_code
_entity_poly.pdbx_strand_id
1 'polypeptide(L)'
;MKKTISSVVVALLVNGAAIAQIASPDESEAIKKTALDYIEGWYAGDAARMERALHPELAKRMISTDPKTGRSQFNHMGAMALVQRTRDGSGKKTSPDRQSKEVTILDRYNNAAVVKIVASDWIDYLEVAKFNGDWKIINVLWELKPKPSE
;
A
#
# COMPACT_ATOMS: atom_id res chain seq x y z
N MET A 1 -0.51 81.81 6.54
CA MET A 1 -1.00 80.68 7.32
C MET A 1 -0.79 79.39 6.50
N LYS A 2 0.25 78.62 6.82
CA LYS A 2 0.59 77.38 6.12
C LYS A 2 0.01 76.24 6.97
N LYS A 3 -1.00 75.45 6.43
CA LYS A 3 -1.53 74.29 7.03
C LYS A 3 -0.71 73.05 6.63
N THR A 4 0.01 72.48 7.55
CA THR A 4 0.73 71.20 7.40
C THR A 4 -0.25 70.07 7.58
N ILE A 5 -0.47 69.25 6.55
CA ILE A 5 -1.24 68.03 6.57
C ILE A 5 -0.27 66.93 6.96
N SER A 6 -0.45 66.36 8.16
CA SER A 6 0.33 65.21 8.64
C SER A 6 -0.33 63.92 8.12
N SER A 7 0.36 63.27 7.20
CA SER A 7 -0.10 61.93 6.73
C SER A 7 0.31 60.85 7.73
N VAL A 8 -0.68 60.25 8.37
CA VAL A 8 -0.47 59.06 9.20
C VAL A 8 -0.49 57.85 8.29
N VAL A 9 0.68 57.21 8.13
CA VAL A 9 0.79 55.91 7.46
C VAL A 9 0.48 54.83 8.48
N VAL A 10 -0.69 54.20 8.33
CA VAL A 10 -1.05 53.00 9.10
C VAL A 10 -0.42 51.81 8.42
N ALA A 11 0.66 51.27 9.00
CA ALA A 11 1.24 50.00 8.57
C ALA A 11 0.37 48.84 9.08
N LEU A 12 -0.37 48.19 8.17
CA LEU A 12 -1.04 46.91 8.46
C LEU A 12 0.04 45.83 8.54
N LEU A 13 0.34 45.40 9.76
CA LEU A 13 1.07 44.16 10.00
C LEU A 13 0.12 42.99 9.71
N VAL A 14 0.26 42.38 8.52
CA VAL A 14 -0.35 41.10 8.20
C VAL A 14 0.42 40.03 8.97
N ASN A 15 -0.09 39.66 10.15
CA ASN A 15 0.35 38.46 10.84
C ASN A 15 -0.07 37.25 10.00
N GLY A 16 0.85 36.74 9.17
CA GLY A 16 0.74 35.46 8.54
C GLY A 16 0.73 34.37 9.61
N ALA A 17 -0.47 34.01 10.10
CA ALA A 17 -0.62 32.77 10.88
C ALA A 17 -0.17 31.63 9.96
N ALA A 18 1.03 31.09 10.18
CA ALA A 18 1.41 29.80 9.66
C ALA A 18 0.38 28.82 10.22
N ILE A 19 -0.56 28.38 9.37
CA ILE A 19 -1.44 27.26 9.66
C ILE A 19 -0.48 26.08 9.80
N ALA A 20 -0.14 25.74 11.05
CA ALA A 20 0.54 24.48 11.33
C ALA A 20 -0.36 23.41 10.73
N GLN A 21 0.09 22.80 9.66
CA GLN A 21 -0.55 21.66 9.03
C GLN A 21 -0.58 20.60 10.12
N ILE A 22 -1.76 20.42 10.75
CA ILE A 22 -1.98 19.32 11.70
C ILE A 22 -1.66 18.09 10.88
N ALA A 23 -0.53 17.44 11.18
CA ALA A 23 -0.18 16.16 10.59
C ALA A 23 -1.37 15.24 10.83
N SER A 24 -2.11 14.92 9.78
CA SER A 24 -3.22 13.96 9.88
C SER A 24 -2.71 12.70 10.57
N PRO A 25 -3.51 12.05 11.43
CA PRO A 25 -3.12 10.82 12.11
C PRO A 25 -2.50 9.89 11.08
N ASP A 26 -1.37 9.38 11.43
CA ASP A 26 -0.32 8.83 10.60
C ASP A 26 -0.87 7.96 9.45
N GLU A 27 -1.02 8.55 8.26
CA GLU A 27 -1.44 7.85 7.05
C GLU A 27 -0.55 6.62 6.79
N SER A 28 0.68 6.64 7.30
CA SER A 28 1.61 5.51 7.20
C SER A 28 1.11 4.31 7.98
N GLU A 29 0.51 4.51 9.16
CA GLU A 29 -0.08 3.40 9.93
C GLU A 29 -1.33 2.83 9.24
N ALA A 30 -2.14 3.67 8.60
CA ALA A 30 -3.29 3.21 7.83
C ALA A 30 -2.86 2.40 6.59
N ILE A 31 -1.82 2.84 5.89
CA ILE A 31 -1.23 2.12 4.75
C ILE A 31 -0.65 0.77 5.22
N LYS A 32 0.14 0.75 6.30
CA LYS A 32 0.70 -0.47 6.87
C LYS A 32 -0.39 -1.44 7.29
N LYS A 33 -1.45 -0.93 7.93
CA LYS A 33 -2.61 -1.75 8.32
C LYS A 33 -3.24 -2.43 7.11
N THR A 34 -3.43 -1.72 6.00
CA THR A 34 -3.96 -2.29 4.75
C THR A 34 -3.05 -3.40 4.22
N ALA A 35 -1.74 -3.19 4.20
CA ALA A 35 -0.77 -4.19 3.79
C ALA A 35 -0.73 -5.41 4.72
N LEU A 36 -0.87 -5.20 6.03
CA LEU A 36 -0.98 -6.28 7.03
C LEU A 36 -2.30 -7.03 6.90
N ASP A 37 -3.42 -6.34 6.65
CA ASP A 37 -4.71 -7.01 6.41
C ASP A 37 -4.63 -7.96 5.21
N TYR A 38 -3.88 -7.60 4.18
CA TYR A 38 -3.61 -8.45 3.02
C TYR A 38 -2.76 -9.68 3.38
N ILE A 39 -1.55 -9.49 3.91
CA ILE A 39 -0.61 -10.62 4.10
C ILE A 39 -1.00 -11.53 5.27
N GLU A 40 -1.50 -10.98 6.36
CA GLU A 40 -1.98 -11.76 7.49
C GLU A 40 -3.32 -12.42 7.19
N GLY A 41 -4.20 -11.73 6.45
CA GLY A 41 -5.43 -12.33 5.92
C GLY A 41 -5.14 -13.55 5.07
N TRP A 42 -4.14 -13.48 4.19
CA TRP A 42 -3.68 -14.61 3.40
C TRP A 42 -3.25 -15.80 4.25
N TYR A 43 -2.33 -15.58 5.19
CA TYR A 43 -1.82 -16.65 6.05
C TYR A 43 -2.87 -17.23 7.00
N ALA A 44 -3.78 -16.42 7.50
CA ALA A 44 -4.87 -16.87 8.36
C ALA A 44 -6.02 -17.54 7.59
N GLY A 45 -6.09 -17.38 6.26
CA GLY A 45 -7.25 -17.79 5.47
C GLY A 45 -8.48 -16.92 5.77
N ASP A 46 -8.26 -15.69 6.24
CA ASP A 46 -9.31 -14.72 6.58
C ASP A 46 -9.70 -13.91 5.33
N ALA A 47 -10.71 -14.43 4.64
CA ALA A 47 -11.23 -13.83 3.41
C ALA A 47 -11.80 -12.43 3.62
N ALA A 48 -12.43 -12.17 4.77
CA ALA A 48 -13.01 -10.84 5.07
C ALA A 48 -11.90 -9.80 5.29
N ARG A 49 -10.81 -10.20 5.94
CA ARG A 49 -9.63 -9.35 6.13
C ARG A 49 -8.95 -9.04 4.79
N MET A 50 -8.79 -10.07 3.94
CA MET A 50 -8.28 -9.91 2.57
C MET A 50 -9.14 -8.94 1.76
N GLU A 51 -10.46 -9.15 1.72
CA GLU A 51 -11.40 -8.32 0.97
C GLU A 51 -11.37 -6.85 1.42
N ARG A 52 -11.25 -6.61 2.73
CA ARG A 52 -11.13 -5.25 3.28
C ARG A 52 -9.89 -4.52 2.78
N ALA A 53 -8.79 -5.21 2.54
CA ALA A 53 -7.55 -4.62 2.05
C ALA A 53 -7.58 -4.28 0.56
N LEU A 54 -8.40 -4.97 -0.23
CA LEU A 54 -8.38 -4.89 -1.69
C LEU A 54 -9.39 -3.88 -2.24
N HIS A 55 -9.02 -3.24 -3.35
CA HIS A 55 -10.00 -2.61 -4.24
C HIS A 55 -10.65 -3.70 -5.12
N PRO A 56 -11.96 -3.62 -5.43
CA PRO A 56 -12.62 -4.61 -6.28
C PRO A 56 -11.96 -4.80 -7.66
N GLU A 57 -11.38 -3.75 -8.21
CA GLU A 57 -10.66 -3.79 -9.50
C GLU A 57 -9.17 -4.12 -9.36
N LEU A 58 -8.76 -4.75 -8.27
CA LEU A 58 -7.37 -5.19 -8.09
C LEU A 58 -6.85 -5.92 -9.31
N ALA A 59 -5.62 -5.58 -9.70
CA ALA A 59 -4.84 -6.36 -10.64
C ALA A 59 -3.57 -6.89 -9.97
N LYS A 60 -3.53 -8.18 -9.63
CA LYS A 60 -2.34 -8.87 -9.13
C LYS A 60 -1.66 -9.62 -10.27
N ARG A 61 -0.38 -9.31 -10.52
CA ARG A 61 0.36 -9.81 -11.69
C ARG A 61 1.69 -10.41 -11.30
N MET A 62 2.11 -11.43 -12.05
CA MET A 62 3.44 -12.03 -11.97
C MET A 62 3.93 -12.38 -13.37
N ILE A 63 5.20 -12.15 -13.63
CA ILE A 63 5.88 -12.70 -14.80
C ILE A 63 6.66 -13.94 -14.34
N SER A 64 6.42 -15.07 -14.97
CA SER A 64 7.21 -16.28 -14.80
C SER A 64 7.91 -16.63 -16.10
N THR A 65 9.13 -17.12 -16.01
CA THR A 65 9.91 -17.54 -17.19
C THR A 65 10.12 -19.04 -17.12
N ASP A 66 9.74 -19.73 -18.21
CA ASP A 66 10.00 -21.15 -18.37
C ASP A 66 11.53 -21.36 -18.48
N PRO A 67 12.16 -22.09 -17.56
CA PRO A 67 13.61 -22.28 -17.54
C PRO A 67 14.15 -23.09 -18.72
N LYS A 68 13.29 -23.88 -19.40
CA LYS A 68 13.69 -24.71 -20.54
C LYS A 68 13.66 -23.94 -21.85
N THR A 69 12.69 -23.08 -22.02
CA THR A 69 12.46 -22.36 -23.30
C THR A 69 12.86 -20.89 -23.26
N GLY A 70 13.09 -20.33 -22.08
CA GLY A 70 13.31 -18.89 -21.86
C GLY A 70 12.09 -18.02 -22.13
N ARG A 71 10.90 -18.62 -22.37
CA ARG A 71 9.68 -17.87 -22.65
C ARG A 71 9.05 -17.36 -21.37
N SER A 72 8.74 -16.07 -21.37
CA SER A 72 7.98 -15.45 -20.28
C SER A 72 6.49 -15.66 -20.43
N GLN A 73 5.81 -15.89 -19.30
CA GLN A 73 4.37 -16.03 -19.20
C GLN A 73 3.84 -14.96 -18.25
N PHE A 74 2.72 -14.40 -18.62
CA PHE A 74 2.02 -13.40 -17.83
C PHE A 74 0.88 -14.06 -17.04
N ASN A 75 0.98 -13.99 -15.71
CA ASN A 75 -0.07 -14.49 -14.81
C ASN A 75 -0.82 -13.31 -14.20
N HIS A 76 -2.13 -13.39 -14.17
CA HIS A 76 -3.00 -12.33 -13.66
C HIS A 76 -4.09 -12.91 -12.74
N MET A 77 -4.40 -12.17 -11.67
CA MET A 77 -5.45 -12.49 -10.72
C MET A 77 -6.16 -11.21 -10.26
N GLY A 78 -7.49 -11.20 -10.27
CA GLY A 78 -8.31 -10.13 -9.71
C GLY A 78 -8.65 -10.35 -8.23
N ALA A 79 -9.31 -9.34 -7.62
CA ALA A 79 -9.67 -9.35 -6.21
C ALA A 79 -10.50 -10.57 -5.81
N MET A 80 -11.57 -10.86 -6.53
CA MET A 80 -12.47 -11.99 -6.22
C MET A 80 -11.73 -13.34 -6.17
N ALA A 81 -10.84 -13.58 -7.13
CA ALA A 81 -10.06 -14.81 -7.18
C ALA A 81 -9.09 -14.91 -6.00
N LEU A 82 -8.47 -13.79 -5.60
CA LEU A 82 -7.56 -13.75 -4.46
C LEU A 82 -8.31 -13.98 -3.13
N VAL A 83 -9.46 -13.33 -2.94
CA VAL A 83 -10.33 -13.54 -1.77
C VAL A 83 -10.78 -15.00 -1.67
N GLN A 84 -11.17 -15.62 -2.81
CA GLN A 84 -11.58 -17.01 -2.82
C GLN A 84 -10.42 -17.95 -2.47
N ARG A 85 -9.23 -17.75 -3.03
CA ARG A 85 -8.02 -18.53 -2.67
C ARG A 85 -7.65 -18.38 -1.20
N THR A 86 -7.85 -17.20 -0.63
CA THR A 86 -7.66 -16.95 0.81
C THR A 86 -8.66 -17.78 1.61
N ARG A 87 -9.95 -17.75 1.25
CA ARG A 87 -11.01 -18.54 1.89
C ARG A 87 -10.74 -20.04 1.84
N ASP A 88 -10.21 -20.52 0.72
CA ASP A 88 -9.84 -21.94 0.53
C ASP A 88 -8.59 -22.34 1.34
N GLY A 89 -7.97 -21.38 2.06
CA GLY A 89 -6.84 -21.64 2.94
C GLY A 89 -5.51 -21.86 2.21
N SER A 90 -5.35 -21.34 0.99
CA SER A 90 -4.08 -21.48 0.24
C SER A 90 -2.87 -20.97 1.02
N GLY A 91 -3.02 -19.88 1.79
CA GLY A 91 -1.95 -19.31 2.62
C GLY A 91 -1.64 -20.11 3.89
N LYS A 92 -2.59 -20.92 4.39
CA LYS A 92 -2.42 -21.74 5.59
C LYS A 92 -1.39 -22.86 5.43
N LYS A 93 -0.96 -23.13 4.19
CA LYS A 93 0.11 -24.11 3.90
C LYS A 93 1.47 -23.68 4.44
N THR A 94 1.66 -22.38 4.69
CA THR A 94 2.86 -21.86 5.34
C THR A 94 2.67 -21.89 6.85
N SER A 95 3.46 -22.70 7.55
CA SER A 95 3.39 -22.81 9.01
C SER A 95 3.72 -21.48 9.70
N PRO A 96 3.13 -21.16 10.86
CA PRO A 96 3.27 -19.86 11.53
C PRO A 96 4.72 -19.44 11.79
N ASP A 97 5.59 -20.40 12.13
CA ASP A 97 7.02 -20.19 12.39
C ASP A 97 7.82 -19.79 11.14
N ARG A 98 7.29 -20.08 9.95
CA ARG A 98 7.90 -19.74 8.66
C ARG A 98 7.27 -18.51 7.98
N GLN A 99 6.21 -17.93 8.58
CA GLN A 99 5.55 -16.76 7.99
C GLN A 99 6.41 -15.50 8.15
N SER A 100 6.75 -14.87 7.03
CA SER A 100 7.32 -13.52 7.00
C SER A 100 6.24 -12.52 6.55
N LYS A 101 6.19 -11.38 7.21
CA LYS A 101 5.17 -10.33 7.03
C LYS A 101 5.78 -8.94 7.15
N GLU A 102 7.01 -8.77 6.63
CA GLU A 102 7.70 -7.50 6.69
C GLU A 102 7.08 -6.51 5.71
N VAL A 103 6.60 -5.38 6.23
CA VAL A 103 5.96 -4.32 5.46
C VAL A 103 6.83 -3.07 5.48
N THR A 104 7.18 -2.56 4.30
CA THR A 104 7.94 -1.32 4.12
C THR A 104 7.20 -0.41 3.15
N ILE A 105 6.85 0.80 3.57
CA ILE A 105 6.39 1.85 2.66
C ILE A 105 7.61 2.38 1.94
N LEU A 106 7.66 2.23 0.61
CA LEU A 106 8.78 2.67 -0.21
C LEU A 106 8.66 4.15 -0.58
N ASP A 107 7.44 4.58 -0.89
CA ASP A 107 7.14 5.98 -1.23
C ASP A 107 5.66 6.28 -0.99
N ARG A 108 5.35 7.56 -0.76
CA ARG A 108 3.99 8.06 -0.60
C ARG A 108 3.87 9.48 -1.14
N TYR A 109 2.85 9.70 -1.94
CA TYR A 109 2.46 11.04 -2.37
C TYR A 109 0.94 11.19 -2.29
N ASN A 110 0.47 12.13 -1.48
CA ASN A 110 -0.97 12.39 -1.26
C ASN A 110 -1.76 11.10 -0.97
N ASN A 111 -2.61 10.70 -1.92
CA ASN A 111 -3.52 9.56 -1.84
C ASN A 111 -2.97 8.30 -2.52
N ALA A 112 -1.70 8.23 -2.81
CA ALA A 112 -1.03 7.09 -3.43
C ALA A 112 0.22 6.70 -2.66
N ALA A 113 0.48 5.38 -2.57
CA ALA A 113 1.68 4.86 -1.94
C ALA A 113 2.15 3.58 -2.64
N VAL A 114 3.46 3.32 -2.55
CA VAL A 114 4.08 2.06 -2.96
C VAL A 114 4.60 1.36 -1.72
N VAL A 115 4.23 0.09 -1.56
CA VAL A 115 4.56 -0.72 -0.39
C VAL A 115 5.20 -2.03 -0.82
N LYS A 116 6.28 -2.42 -0.16
CA LYS A 116 6.92 -3.71 -0.32
C LYS A 116 6.52 -4.63 0.83
N ILE A 117 6.12 -5.86 0.50
CA ILE A 117 5.96 -6.94 1.48
C ILE A 117 6.99 -8.03 1.18
N VAL A 118 7.77 -8.39 2.20
CA VAL A 118 8.63 -9.57 2.15
C VAL A 118 7.87 -10.71 2.83
N ALA A 119 7.24 -11.55 2.02
CA ALA A 119 6.57 -12.77 2.46
C ALA A 119 7.57 -13.94 2.57
N SER A 120 7.12 -15.13 2.99
CA SER A 120 7.99 -16.30 3.15
C SER A 120 8.66 -16.70 1.83
N ASP A 121 7.86 -16.91 0.79
CA ASP A 121 8.32 -17.49 -0.47
C ASP A 121 8.29 -16.50 -1.65
N TRP A 122 7.84 -15.25 -1.43
CA TRP A 122 7.73 -14.23 -2.48
C TRP A 122 7.91 -12.82 -1.95
N ILE A 123 8.04 -11.88 -2.89
CA ILE A 123 8.02 -10.44 -2.65
C ILE A 123 6.80 -9.86 -3.38
N ASP A 124 6.00 -9.04 -2.69
CA ASP A 124 4.95 -8.23 -3.30
C ASP A 124 5.38 -6.75 -3.34
N TYR A 125 5.13 -6.09 -4.47
CA TYR A 125 5.13 -4.64 -4.61
C TYR A 125 3.69 -4.19 -4.81
N LEU A 126 3.16 -3.48 -3.82
CA LEU A 126 1.77 -3.01 -3.79
C LEU A 126 1.70 -1.55 -4.22
N GLU A 127 0.77 -1.22 -5.09
CA GLU A 127 0.30 0.15 -5.27
C GLU A 127 -1.00 0.30 -4.49
N VAL A 128 -0.98 1.23 -3.54
CA VAL A 128 -2.06 1.46 -2.58
C VAL A 128 -2.61 2.87 -2.79
N ALA A 129 -3.91 3.01 -2.86
CA ALA A 129 -4.56 4.30 -3.04
C ALA A 129 -5.63 4.54 -1.98
N LYS A 130 -5.82 5.82 -1.61
CA LYS A 130 -6.90 6.23 -0.72
C LYS A 130 -8.19 6.37 -1.52
N PHE A 131 -9.13 5.47 -1.30
CA PHE A 131 -10.40 5.39 -1.99
C PHE A 131 -11.55 5.58 -0.99
N ASN A 132 -12.35 6.63 -1.16
CA ASN A 132 -13.43 6.99 -0.25
C ASN A 132 -13.00 7.09 1.25
N GLY A 133 -11.78 7.57 1.49
CA GLY A 133 -11.23 7.70 2.84
C GLY A 133 -10.42 6.50 3.33
N ASP A 134 -10.55 5.34 2.72
CA ASP A 134 -9.84 4.10 3.07
C ASP A 134 -8.68 3.82 2.12
N TRP A 135 -7.56 3.33 2.65
CA TRP A 135 -6.48 2.82 1.83
C TRP A 135 -6.81 1.43 1.29
N LYS A 136 -6.66 1.24 -0.02
CA LYS A 136 -6.95 0.00 -0.74
C LYS A 136 -5.81 -0.36 -1.68
N ILE A 137 -5.50 -1.64 -1.78
CA ILE A 137 -4.52 -2.15 -2.74
C ILE A 137 -5.19 -2.24 -4.11
N ILE A 138 -4.65 -1.52 -5.10
CA ILE A 138 -5.19 -1.47 -6.46
C ILE A 138 -4.37 -2.28 -7.46
N ASN A 139 -3.04 -2.38 -7.24
CA ASN A 139 -2.16 -3.21 -8.05
C ASN A 139 -1.19 -3.98 -7.16
N VAL A 140 -0.79 -5.16 -7.60
CA VAL A 140 0.30 -5.95 -7.03
C VAL A 140 1.14 -6.53 -8.15
N LEU A 141 2.44 -6.20 -8.15
CA LEU A 141 3.43 -6.95 -8.90
C LEU A 141 4.19 -7.82 -7.91
N TRP A 142 4.30 -9.12 -8.19
CA TRP A 142 4.94 -10.04 -7.26
C TRP A 142 5.84 -11.04 -7.97
N GLU A 143 6.80 -11.56 -7.23
CA GLU A 143 7.76 -12.53 -7.73
C GLU A 143 8.12 -13.54 -6.65
N LEU A 144 8.30 -14.80 -7.03
CA LEU A 144 8.77 -15.84 -6.13
C LEU A 144 10.25 -15.63 -5.80
N LYS A 145 10.61 -15.88 -4.55
CA LYS A 145 12.02 -15.96 -4.15
C LYS A 145 12.68 -17.18 -4.80
N PRO A 146 13.97 -17.11 -5.12
CA PRO A 146 14.72 -18.29 -5.55
C PRO A 146 14.60 -19.40 -4.50
N LYS A 147 14.41 -20.63 -4.94
CA LYS A 147 14.52 -21.78 -4.04
C LYS A 147 15.98 -21.88 -3.59
N PRO A 148 16.25 -22.20 -2.30
CA PRO A 148 17.61 -22.57 -1.89
C PRO A 148 18.13 -23.67 -2.81
N SER A 149 19.35 -23.52 -3.31
CA SER A 149 20.06 -24.62 -3.99
C SER A 149 20.24 -25.77 -2.99
N GLU A 150 19.78 -26.95 -3.36
CA GLU A 150 20.09 -28.17 -2.63
C GLU A 150 21.58 -28.48 -2.65
#